data_917073dd65220052735be3dbbd6d4409
#
_entry.id   917073dd65220052735be3dbbd6d4409
#
_cell.length_a   1.000
_cell.length_b   1.000
_cell.length_c   1.000
_cell.angle_alpha   90.00
_cell.angle_beta   90.00
_cell.angle_gamma   90.00
#
_symmetry.space_group_name_H-M   'P 1'
#
loop_
_entity.id
_entity.type
_entity.pdbx_description
1 polymer ?
#
loop_
_entity_poly.entity_id
_entity_poly.type
_entity_poly.pdbx_seq_one_letter_code
_entity_poly.pdbx_strand_id
1 'polypeptide(L)'
;MQQQKPLEGAQLVIMTIALSLATFMQVLDSTIANVAIPTIAGNLGSSLSQGTWVITSFGVANAISIPLTGWLAKRVGEVKLFLWSTIAFAIASWACGVSSSLNMLIFFRVIQGIVAGPLIPLSQSLLLNNYPPAKRSIALALWSMTVIVAPICGPILGGYISDNYHWGWIFFINVPIGVAVVLMTLQTLRGRETRTERRRIDAVGLALLVIGIGSLQIMLDRGKELDWFSSQEIIILTVVAVVAICFLIVWELTDDNPIVDLSLFKSRNFTIGCLCISLAYMLYFGAIVLLPQLLQEVYGYTATWAGLASAPVGIIPVILSPIIGRFAHKLDMRRLVTFSFIMYAVCFYWRAYTFEPGMDFGASAWPQFIQGFAVACF
;
A
#
# COMPACT_ATOMS: atom_id res chain seq x y z
N MET A 1 -3.50 23.28 24.66
CA MET A 1 -3.99 22.44 23.54
C MET A 1 -5.51 22.35 23.64
N GLN A 2 -6.28 23.04 22.81
CA GLN A 2 -7.71 22.72 22.66
C GLN A 2 -7.77 21.41 21.89
N GLN A 3 -7.85 20.28 22.59
CA GLN A 3 -8.23 19.01 21.98
C GLN A 3 -9.62 19.20 21.40
N GLN A 4 -9.74 19.18 20.08
CA GLN A 4 -11.05 19.17 19.43
C GLN A 4 -11.82 17.95 19.95
N LYS A 5 -13.10 18.16 20.32
CA LYS A 5 -13.94 17.04 20.77
C LYS A 5 -13.95 15.93 19.70
N PRO A 6 -13.82 14.66 20.09
CA PRO A 6 -13.98 13.55 19.16
C PRO A 6 -15.27 13.65 18.37
N LEU A 7 -15.27 13.13 17.13
CA LEU A 7 -16.50 13.02 16.35
C LEU A 7 -17.39 11.93 16.94
N GLU A 8 -18.70 12.10 16.83
CA GLU A 8 -19.69 11.15 17.33
C GLU A 8 -20.77 10.86 16.28
N GLY A 9 -21.47 9.74 16.45
CA GLY A 9 -22.63 9.38 15.64
C GLY A 9 -22.30 9.23 14.14
N ALA A 10 -23.19 9.75 13.31
CA ALA A 10 -23.10 9.63 11.84
C ALA A 10 -21.83 10.28 11.26
N GLN A 11 -21.35 11.39 11.82
CA GLN A 11 -20.14 12.06 11.33
C GLN A 11 -18.89 11.19 11.51
N LEU A 12 -18.80 10.44 12.63
CA LEU A 12 -17.71 9.50 12.87
C LEU A 12 -17.73 8.36 11.84
N VAL A 13 -18.91 7.83 11.52
CA VAL A 13 -19.08 6.75 10.53
C VAL A 13 -18.70 7.24 9.12
N ILE A 14 -19.21 8.40 8.70
CA ILE A 14 -18.93 8.98 7.38
C ILE A 14 -17.42 9.26 7.24
N MET A 15 -16.77 9.82 8.26
CA MET A 15 -15.33 10.03 8.25
C MET A 15 -14.56 8.70 8.12
N THR A 16 -14.97 7.69 8.89
CA THR A 16 -14.32 6.37 8.82
C THR A 16 -14.42 5.76 7.43
N ILE A 17 -15.61 5.84 6.82
CA ILE A 17 -15.82 5.37 5.44
C ILE A 17 -14.95 6.16 4.48
N ALA A 18 -14.89 7.49 4.59
CA ALA A 18 -14.08 8.34 3.70
C ALA A 18 -12.58 7.97 3.76
N LEU A 19 -12.03 7.87 4.97
CA LEU A 19 -10.61 7.56 5.18
C LEU A 19 -10.26 6.12 4.76
N SER A 20 -11.15 5.17 5.06
CA SER A 20 -11.00 3.78 4.62
C SER A 20 -11.11 3.65 3.10
N LEU A 21 -12.04 4.36 2.47
CA LEU A 21 -12.24 4.32 1.02
C LEU A 21 -11.08 4.96 0.26
N ALA A 22 -10.43 6.01 0.79
CA ALA A 22 -9.22 6.58 0.22
C ALA A 22 -8.06 5.58 0.25
N THR A 23 -7.89 4.89 1.37
CA THR A 23 -6.89 3.83 1.51
C THR A 23 -7.18 2.66 0.58
N PHE A 24 -8.44 2.23 0.52
CA PHE A 24 -8.89 1.18 -0.41
C PHE A 24 -8.55 1.54 -1.86
N MET A 25 -8.90 2.75 -2.29
CA MET A 25 -8.64 3.27 -3.63
C MET A 25 -7.15 3.22 -3.98
N GLN A 26 -6.28 3.70 -3.08
CA GLN A 26 -4.83 3.70 -3.31
C GLN A 26 -4.25 2.28 -3.38
N VAL A 27 -4.62 1.40 -2.46
CA VAL A 27 -4.12 0.03 -2.42
C VAL A 27 -4.67 -0.79 -3.59
N LEU A 28 -5.93 -0.59 -3.96
CA LEU A 28 -6.53 -1.20 -5.14
C LEU A 28 -5.76 -0.78 -6.41
N ASP A 29 -5.50 0.52 -6.58
CA ASP A 29 -4.78 1.06 -7.74
C ASP A 29 -3.37 0.46 -7.89
N SER A 30 -2.68 0.24 -6.77
CA SER A 30 -1.35 -0.38 -6.78
C SER A 30 -1.33 -1.84 -7.23
N THR A 31 -2.45 -2.55 -7.10
CA THR A 31 -2.54 -3.99 -7.38
C THR A 31 -3.31 -4.31 -8.66
N ILE A 32 -4.31 -3.49 -9.00
CA ILE A 32 -5.16 -3.72 -10.18
C ILE A 32 -4.36 -3.62 -11.50
N ALA A 33 -3.36 -2.74 -11.55
CA ALA A 33 -2.52 -2.55 -12.72
C ALA A 33 -1.65 -3.78 -13.04
N ASN A 34 -1.28 -4.59 -12.04
CA ASN A 34 -0.39 -5.75 -12.23
C ASN A 34 -0.94 -6.76 -13.24
N VAL A 35 -2.25 -7.01 -13.22
CA VAL A 35 -2.90 -7.99 -14.10
C VAL A 35 -3.12 -7.42 -15.50
N ALA A 36 -3.22 -6.10 -15.62
CA ALA A 36 -3.50 -5.41 -16.88
C ALA A 36 -2.25 -5.12 -17.73
N ILE A 37 -1.02 -5.36 -17.22
CA ILE A 37 0.23 -5.04 -17.94
C ILE A 37 0.28 -5.63 -19.35
N PRO A 38 -0.03 -6.93 -19.58
CA PRO A 38 0.03 -7.49 -20.93
C PRO A 38 -0.91 -6.76 -21.89
N THR A 39 -2.13 -6.46 -21.43
CA THR A 39 -3.14 -5.74 -22.22
C THR A 39 -2.72 -4.29 -22.49
N ILE A 40 -2.18 -3.59 -21.49
CA ILE A 40 -1.69 -2.21 -21.62
C ILE A 40 -0.53 -2.17 -22.61
N ALA A 41 0.49 -3.02 -22.45
CA ALA A 41 1.66 -3.07 -23.31
C ALA A 41 1.26 -3.38 -24.75
N GLY A 42 0.40 -4.37 -24.98
CA GLY A 42 -0.12 -4.73 -26.29
C GLY A 42 -0.87 -3.59 -26.97
N ASN A 43 -1.78 -2.92 -26.25
CA ASN A 43 -2.57 -1.80 -26.79
C ASN A 43 -1.74 -0.54 -27.08
N LEU A 44 -0.65 -0.32 -26.34
CA LEU A 44 0.25 0.82 -26.52
C LEU A 44 1.47 0.49 -27.42
N GLY A 45 1.49 -0.69 -28.04
CA GLY A 45 2.55 -1.11 -28.96
C GLY A 45 3.94 -1.24 -28.30
N SER A 46 3.98 -1.66 -27.04
CA SER A 46 5.19 -1.76 -26.23
C SER A 46 5.48 -3.20 -25.81
N SER A 47 6.73 -3.48 -25.42
CA SER A 47 7.08 -4.80 -24.87
C SER A 47 6.55 -4.97 -23.46
N LEU A 48 6.43 -6.23 -23.00
CA LEU A 48 6.04 -6.53 -21.61
C LEU A 48 7.01 -5.91 -20.59
N SER A 49 8.32 -5.98 -20.87
CA SER A 49 9.36 -5.36 -20.04
C SER A 49 9.23 -3.84 -19.96
N GLN A 50 8.81 -3.17 -21.02
CA GLN A 50 8.49 -1.74 -20.98
C GLN A 50 7.19 -1.47 -20.19
N GLY A 51 6.21 -2.38 -20.30
CA GLY A 51 4.93 -2.30 -19.57
C GLY A 51 5.11 -2.34 -18.05
N THR A 52 6.11 -3.04 -17.52
CA THR A 52 6.38 -3.10 -16.07
C THR A 52 6.67 -1.74 -15.47
N TRP A 53 7.19 -0.78 -16.25
CA TRP A 53 7.40 0.60 -15.80
C TRP A 53 6.13 1.31 -15.32
N VAL A 54 4.96 0.86 -15.75
CA VAL A 54 3.66 1.38 -15.25
C VAL A 54 3.52 1.13 -13.74
N ILE A 55 4.03 0.02 -13.24
CA ILE A 55 4.02 -0.32 -11.82
C ILE A 55 5.21 0.29 -11.10
N THR A 56 6.42 0.07 -11.64
CA THR A 56 7.67 0.54 -11.05
C THR A 56 7.66 2.05 -10.84
N SER A 57 7.22 2.84 -11.83
CA SER A 57 7.19 4.31 -11.72
C SER A 57 6.27 4.80 -10.61
N PHE A 58 5.09 4.21 -10.47
CA PHE A 58 4.17 4.49 -9.35
C PHE A 58 4.78 4.07 -8.01
N GLY A 59 5.33 2.86 -7.93
CA GLY A 59 5.94 2.30 -6.72
C GLY A 59 7.09 3.15 -6.20
N VAL A 60 8.04 3.54 -7.08
CA VAL A 60 9.17 4.42 -6.76
C VAL A 60 8.69 5.77 -6.24
N ALA A 61 7.78 6.42 -6.97
CA ALA A 61 7.25 7.73 -6.62
C ALA A 61 6.48 7.70 -5.28
N ASN A 62 5.70 6.65 -5.04
CA ASN A 62 4.96 6.43 -3.80
C ASN A 62 5.91 6.17 -2.62
N ALA A 63 6.92 5.31 -2.79
CA ALA A 63 7.90 4.99 -1.75
C ALA A 63 8.69 6.23 -1.29
N ILE A 64 9.04 7.12 -2.23
CA ILE A 64 9.71 8.41 -1.92
C ILE A 64 8.75 9.36 -1.19
N SER A 65 7.46 9.39 -1.57
CA SER A 65 6.50 10.36 -1.04
C SER A 65 5.99 10.02 0.36
N ILE A 66 5.95 8.74 0.73
CA ILE A 66 5.48 8.30 2.06
C ILE A 66 6.25 8.97 3.22
N PRO A 67 7.59 8.94 3.27
CA PRO A 67 8.35 9.57 4.36
C PRO A 67 8.17 11.09 4.43
N LEU A 68 7.92 11.76 3.29
CA LEU A 68 7.68 13.20 3.22
C LEU A 68 6.34 13.63 3.83
N THR A 69 5.42 12.70 4.03
CA THR A 69 4.06 13.00 4.52
C THR A 69 4.10 13.74 5.85
N GLY A 70 4.95 13.33 6.78
CA GLY A 70 5.04 13.95 8.11
C GLY A 70 5.46 15.43 8.05
N TRP A 71 6.44 15.77 7.20
CA TRP A 71 6.87 17.13 6.98
C TRP A 71 5.79 17.96 6.25
N LEU A 72 5.22 17.42 5.20
CA LEU A 72 4.13 18.07 4.44
C LEU A 72 2.92 18.35 5.33
N ALA A 73 2.50 17.39 6.16
CA ALA A 73 1.38 17.52 7.09
C ALA A 73 1.59 18.65 8.10
N LYS A 74 2.79 18.76 8.66
CA LYS A 74 3.13 19.86 9.56
C LYS A 74 3.12 21.23 8.86
N ARG A 75 3.45 21.28 7.57
CA ARG A 75 3.53 22.55 6.80
C ARG A 75 2.19 22.99 6.25
N VAL A 76 1.38 22.08 5.75
CA VAL A 76 0.12 22.36 5.02
C VAL A 76 -1.11 22.12 5.90
N GLY A 77 -1.01 21.18 6.84
CA GLY A 77 -2.09 20.64 7.64
C GLY A 77 -2.53 19.27 7.12
N GLU A 78 -2.96 18.39 8.03
CA GLU A 78 -3.31 17.00 7.68
C GLU A 78 -4.55 16.91 6.79
N VAL A 79 -5.60 17.67 7.11
CA VAL A 79 -6.87 17.62 6.35
C VAL A 79 -6.71 18.19 4.94
N LYS A 80 -6.03 19.33 4.82
CA LYS A 80 -5.77 19.95 3.50
C LYS A 80 -4.88 19.05 2.65
N LEU A 81 -3.81 18.50 3.22
CA LEU A 81 -2.91 17.62 2.50
C LEU A 81 -3.66 16.36 2.01
N PHE A 82 -4.49 15.75 2.87
CA PHE A 82 -5.31 14.61 2.50
C PHE A 82 -6.28 14.93 1.35
N LEU A 83 -7.00 16.06 1.43
CA LEU A 83 -7.92 16.50 0.38
C LEU A 83 -7.19 16.75 -0.95
N TRP A 84 -6.09 17.52 -0.94
CA TRP A 84 -5.31 17.80 -2.14
C TRP A 84 -4.72 16.54 -2.75
N SER A 85 -4.19 15.63 -1.93
CA SER A 85 -3.69 14.34 -2.38
C SER A 85 -4.79 13.49 -3.02
N THR A 86 -5.98 13.44 -2.43
CA THR A 86 -7.11 12.69 -2.99
C THR A 86 -7.58 13.28 -4.33
N ILE A 87 -7.73 14.61 -4.42
CA ILE A 87 -8.14 15.29 -5.66
C ILE A 87 -7.09 15.05 -6.75
N ALA A 88 -5.82 15.29 -6.44
CA ALA A 88 -4.73 15.11 -7.39
C ALA A 88 -4.57 13.64 -7.82
N PHE A 89 -4.80 12.68 -6.90
CA PHE A 89 -4.82 11.25 -7.23
C PHE A 89 -5.94 10.91 -8.21
N ALA A 90 -7.15 11.40 -8.00
CA ALA A 90 -8.27 11.17 -8.91
C ALA A 90 -8.03 11.78 -10.30
N ILE A 91 -7.45 12.99 -10.37
CA ILE A 91 -7.09 13.64 -11.63
C ILE A 91 -5.97 12.87 -12.35
N ALA A 92 -4.91 12.49 -11.62
CA ALA A 92 -3.81 11.71 -12.20
C ALA A 92 -4.29 10.33 -12.67
N SER A 93 -5.20 9.70 -11.92
CA SER A 93 -5.82 8.44 -12.31
C SER A 93 -6.63 8.58 -13.60
N TRP A 94 -7.45 9.62 -13.71
CA TRP A 94 -8.14 9.93 -14.97
C TRP A 94 -7.16 10.13 -16.14
N ALA A 95 -6.07 10.88 -15.91
CA ALA A 95 -5.04 11.11 -16.92
C ALA A 95 -4.31 9.83 -17.33
N CYS A 96 -4.08 8.88 -16.40
CA CYS A 96 -3.59 7.55 -16.72
C CYS A 96 -4.55 6.81 -17.68
N GLY A 97 -5.85 6.85 -17.39
CA GLY A 97 -6.86 6.15 -18.18
C GLY A 97 -7.02 6.66 -19.62
N VAL A 98 -6.76 7.95 -19.87
CA VAL A 98 -6.80 8.56 -21.21
C VAL A 98 -5.45 8.58 -21.93
N SER A 99 -4.40 7.98 -21.37
CA SER A 99 -3.07 7.98 -21.95
C SER A 99 -3.04 7.23 -23.27
N SER A 100 -2.48 7.84 -24.30
CA SER A 100 -2.37 7.32 -25.66
C SER A 100 -0.98 6.70 -25.96
N SER A 101 -0.03 6.82 -25.05
CA SER A 101 1.31 6.25 -25.16
C SER A 101 1.83 5.76 -23.82
N LEU A 102 2.74 4.78 -23.84
CA LEU A 102 3.35 4.26 -22.62
C LEU A 102 4.10 5.34 -21.83
N ASN A 103 4.84 6.23 -22.50
CA ASN A 103 5.56 7.31 -21.84
C ASN A 103 4.63 8.30 -21.13
N MET A 104 3.49 8.62 -21.74
CA MET A 104 2.46 9.46 -21.14
C MET A 104 1.85 8.79 -19.90
N LEU A 105 1.57 7.49 -20.00
CA LEU A 105 1.06 6.70 -18.88
C LEU A 105 2.09 6.66 -17.73
N ILE A 106 3.35 6.37 -17.99
CA ILE A 106 4.44 6.37 -17.00
C ILE A 106 4.55 7.73 -16.32
N PHE A 107 4.51 8.82 -17.08
CA PHE A 107 4.56 10.18 -16.53
C PHE A 107 3.42 10.44 -15.52
N PHE A 108 2.18 10.09 -15.88
CA PHE A 108 1.04 10.25 -14.97
C PHE A 108 1.09 9.27 -13.79
N ARG A 109 1.66 8.08 -13.96
CA ARG A 109 1.90 7.13 -12.87
C ARG A 109 2.91 7.68 -11.84
N VAL A 110 3.95 8.39 -12.28
CA VAL A 110 4.86 9.10 -11.34
C VAL A 110 4.10 10.16 -10.55
N ILE A 111 3.31 11.00 -11.21
CA ILE A 111 2.49 12.02 -10.52
C ILE A 111 1.52 11.36 -9.54
N GLN A 112 0.83 10.31 -9.97
CA GLN A 112 -0.12 9.56 -9.15
C GLN A 112 0.57 8.93 -7.93
N GLY A 113 1.78 8.37 -8.08
CA GLY A 113 2.58 7.82 -6.99
C GLY A 113 2.98 8.88 -5.95
N ILE A 114 3.43 10.06 -6.42
CA ILE A 114 3.79 11.17 -5.51
C ILE A 114 2.60 11.59 -4.65
N VAL A 115 1.42 11.76 -5.25
CA VAL A 115 0.23 12.22 -4.51
C VAL A 115 -0.45 11.11 -3.72
N ALA A 116 -0.17 9.84 -4.03
CA ALA A 116 -0.65 8.68 -3.29
C ALA A 116 0.03 8.52 -1.92
N GLY A 117 1.33 8.83 -1.82
CA GLY A 117 2.14 8.60 -0.61
C GLY A 117 1.49 9.08 0.68
N PRO A 118 0.93 10.30 0.75
CA PRO A 118 0.28 10.80 1.94
C PRO A 118 -1.02 10.12 2.35
N LEU A 119 -1.73 9.43 1.45
CA LEU A 119 -3.10 8.96 1.69
C LEU A 119 -3.21 7.94 2.84
N ILE A 120 -2.33 6.92 2.87
CA ILE A 120 -2.34 5.89 3.92
C ILE A 120 -1.97 6.48 5.29
N PRO A 121 -0.80 7.13 5.48
CA PRO A 121 -0.43 7.64 6.79
C PRO A 121 -1.37 8.74 7.30
N LEU A 122 -1.90 9.60 6.41
CA LEU A 122 -2.87 10.63 6.82
C LEU A 122 -4.22 10.04 7.17
N SER A 123 -4.69 9.01 6.47
CA SER A 123 -5.95 8.36 6.83
C SER A 123 -5.88 7.75 8.23
N GLN A 124 -4.76 7.12 8.60
CA GLN A 124 -4.53 6.62 9.95
C GLN A 124 -4.46 7.74 10.99
N SER A 125 -3.68 8.79 10.71
CA SER A 125 -3.51 9.93 11.63
C SER A 125 -4.84 10.63 11.88
N LEU A 126 -5.58 10.98 10.83
CA LEU A 126 -6.88 11.64 10.92
C LEU A 126 -7.91 10.76 11.66
N LEU A 127 -7.88 9.44 11.44
CA LEU A 127 -8.74 8.51 12.12
C LEU A 127 -8.44 8.49 13.63
N LEU A 128 -7.18 8.33 14.02
CA LEU A 128 -6.76 8.30 15.43
C LEU A 128 -7.00 9.64 16.15
N ASN A 129 -6.82 10.77 15.47
CA ASN A 129 -6.99 12.10 16.05
C ASN A 129 -8.47 12.45 16.31
N ASN A 130 -9.40 11.88 15.53
CA ASN A 130 -10.83 12.18 15.62
C ASN A 130 -11.65 11.13 16.37
N TYR A 131 -11.08 9.95 16.65
CA TYR A 131 -11.75 8.90 17.42
C TYR A 131 -11.57 9.08 18.94
N PRO A 132 -12.61 8.77 19.74
CA PRO A 132 -12.46 8.65 21.19
C PRO A 132 -11.38 7.63 21.56
N PRO A 133 -10.50 7.90 22.55
CA PRO A 133 -9.39 7.00 22.91
C PRO A 133 -9.79 5.54 23.11
N ALA A 134 -10.94 5.31 23.75
CA ALA A 134 -11.46 3.96 24.02
C ALA A 134 -11.87 3.18 22.76
N LYS A 135 -12.09 3.85 21.61
CA LYS A 135 -12.55 3.24 20.35
C LYS A 135 -11.48 3.22 19.26
N ARG A 136 -10.26 3.70 19.53
CA ARG A 136 -9.18 3.79 18.53
C ARG A 136 -8.79 2.42 17.97
N SER A 137 -8.73 1.39 18.79
CA SER A 137 -8.41 0.02 18.34
C SER A 137 -9.44 -0.52 17.35
N ILE A 138 -10.75 -0.26 17.60
CA ILE A 138 -11.81 -0.66 16.66
C ILE A 138 -11.68 0.13 15.35
N ALA A 139 -11.38 1.42 15.43
CA ALA A 139 -11.19 2.26 14.25
C ALA A 139 -10.05 1.76 13.36
N LEU A 140 -8.90 1.43 13.95
CA LEU A 140 -7.76 0.86 13.24
C LEU A 140 -8.09 -0.51 12.65
N ALA A 141 -8.83 -1.35 13.38
CA ALA A 141 -9.25 -2.66 12.87
C ALA A 141 -10.18 -2.53 11.64
N LEU A 142 -11.13 -1.61 11.65
CA LEU A 142 -12.00 -1.33 10.51
C LEU A 142 -11.21 -0.76 9.31
N TRP A 143 -10.25 0.11 9.58
CA TRP A 143 -9.38 0.66 8.55
C TRP A 143 -8.46 -0.41 7.95
N SER A 144 -7.84 -1.28 8.77
CA SER A 144 -6.93 -2.32 8.29
C SER A 144 -7.63 -3.37 7.42
N MET A 145 -8.94 -3.61 7.62
CA MET A 145 -9.73 -4.44 6.70
C MET A 145 -9.64 -3.94 5.25
N THR A 146 -9.63 -2.63 5.03
CA THR A 146 -9.54 -2.08 3.66
C THR A 146 -8.19 -2.33 3.02
N VAL A 147 -7.11 -2.26 3.80
CA VAL A 147 -5.74 -2.56 3.35
C VAL A 147 -5.59 -4.04 2.97
N ILE A 148 -6.32 -4.93 3.65
CA ILE A 148 -6.31 -6.37 3.40
C ILE A 148 -7.18 -6.75 2.19
N VAL A 149 -8.36 -6.15 2.08
CA VAL A 149 -9.35 -6.52 1.03
C VAL A 149 -8.97 -5.92 -0.33
N ALA A 150 -8.43 -4.71 -0.35
CA ALA A 150 -8.11 -4.01 -1.60
C ALA A 150 -7.15 -4.78 -2.52
N PRO A 151 -6.03 -5.37 -2.04
CA PRO A 151 -5.13 -6.16 -2.90
C PRO A 151 -5.78 -7.41 -3.48
N ILE A 152 -6.79 -7.96 -2.81
CA ILE A 152 -7.53 -9.13 -3.29
C ILE A 152 -8.50 -8.71 -4.41
N CYS A 153 -9.16 -7.56 -4.24
CA CYS A 153 -10.04 -7.01 -5.26
C CYS A 153 -9.29 -6.60 -6.53
N GLY A 154 -8.01 -6.20 -6.40
CA GLY A 154 -7.20 -5.72 -7.52
C GLY A 154 -7.13 -6.70 -8.68
N PRO A 155 -6.58 -7.91 -8.51
CA PRO A 155 -6.51 -8.92 -9.57
C PRO A 155 -7.87 -9.32 -10.12
N ILE A 156 -8.90 -9.44 -9.28
CA ILE A 156 -10.26 -9.83 -9.71
C ILE A 156 -10.86 -8.75 -10.62
N LEU A 157 -10.87 -7.50 -10.14
CA LEU A 157 -11.43 -6.39 -10.92
C LEU A 157 -10.55 -6.06 -12.13
N GLY A 158 -9.23 -6.11 -11.98
CA GLY A 158 -8.29 -5.84 -13.06
C GLY A 158 -8.40 -6.86 -14.17
N GLY A 159 -8.50 -8.16 -13.85
CA GLY A 159 -8.74 -9.23 -14.81
C GLY A 159 -10.07 -9.04 -15.54
N TYR A 160 -11.16 -8.86 -14.80
CA TYR A 160 -12.48 -8.65 -15.37
C TYR A 160 -12.56 -7.43 -16.31
N ILE A 161 -11.97 -6.30 -15.88
CA ILE A 161 -11.94 -5.06 -16.69
C ILE A 161 -11.09 -5.27 -17.95
N SER A 162 -9.90 -5.86 -17.81
CA SER A 162 -8.99 -6.08 -18.94
C SER A 162 -9.54 -7.05 -19.99
N ASP A 163 -10.34 -8.04 -19.54
CA ASP A 163 -10.95 -9.05 -20.43
C ASP A 163 -12.20 -8.53 -21.16
N ASN A 164 -12.96 -7.60 -20.52
CA ASN A 164 -14.29 -7.20 -21.03
C ASN A 164 -14.39 -5.74 -21.45
N TYR A 165 -13.46 -4.87 -21.02
CA TYR A 165 -13.50 -3.43 -21.25
C TYR A 165 -12.13 -2.92 -21.68
N HIS A 166 -12.05 -1.63 -22.05
CA HIS A 166 -10.78 -0.95 -22.29
C HIS A 166 -9.99 -0.84 -20.99
N TRP A 167 -8.67 -1.17 -21.03
CA TRP A 167 -7.80 -1.17 -19.85
C TRP A 167 -7.82 0.16 -19.05
N GLY A 168 -8.07 1.29 -19.69
CA GLY A 168 -8.16 2.59 -19.01
C GLY A 168 -9.19 2.64 -17.88
N TRP A 169 -10.19 1.74 -17.89
CA TRP A 169 -11.19 1.67 -16.82
C TRP A 169 -10.60 1.26 -15.48
N ILE A 170 -9.47 0.54 -15.44
CA ILE A 170 -8.79 0.23 -14.16
C ILE A 170 -8.39 1.51 -13.41
N PHE A 171 -8.15 2.61 -14.12
CA PHE A 171 -7.85 3.90 -13.56
C PHE A 171 -9.10 4.76 -13.34
N PHE A 172 -10.06 4.72 -14.26
CA PHE A 172 -11.29 5.53 -14.16
C PHE A 172 -12.15 5.20 -12.94
N ILE A 173 -12.12 3.96 -12.43
CA ILE A 173 -12.85 3.57 -11.21
C ILE A 173 -12.44 4.38 -9.98
N ASN A 174 -11.22 4.93 -9.95
CA ASN A 174 -10.72 5.75 -8.85
C ASN A 174 -11.38 7.15 -8.83
N VAL A 175 -11.86 7.64 -9.98
CA VAL A 175 -12.42 9.00 -10.07
C VAL A 175 -13.70 9.16 -9.24
N PRO A 176 -14.76 8.34 -9.41
CA PRO A 176 -15.95 8.44 -8.59
C PRO A 176 -15.68 8.17 -7.11
N ILE A 177 -14.75 7.25 -6.81
CA ILE A 177 -14.33 6.97 -5.42
C ILE A 177 -13.66 8.21 -4.82
N GLY A 178 -12.71 8.82 -5.53
CA GLY A 178 -12.04 10.03 -5.08
C GLY A 178 -12.99 11.20 -4.84
N VAL A 179 -13.97 11.40 -5.74
CA VAL A 179 -15.01 12.43 -5.55
C VAL A 179 -15.82 12.16 -4.27
N ALA A 180 -16.26 10.93 -4.06
CA ALA A 180 -17.00 10.54 -2.84
C ALA A 180 -16.17 10.79 -1.57
N VAL A 181 -14.89 10.40 -1.56
CA VAL A 181 -13.96 10.63 -0.44
C VAL A 181 -13.82 12.12 -0.15
N VAL A 182 -13.63 12.97 -1.17
CA VAL A 182 -13.49 14.41 -1.01
C VAL A 182 -14.76 15.01 -0.38
N LEU A 183 -15.94 14.68 -0.91
CA LEU A 183 -17.21 15.19 -0.39
C LEU A 183 -17.44 14.78 1.07
N MET A 184 -17.24 13.50 1.41
CA MET A 184 -17.39 13.00 2.78
C MET A 184 -16.36 13.62 3.73
N THR A 185 -15.12 13.82 3.28
CA THR A 185 -14.07 14.46 4.08
C THR A 185 -14.37 15.92 4.34
N LEU A 186 -14.83 16.68 3.32
CA LEU A 186 -15.26 18.06 3.49
C LEU A 186 -16.45 18.18 4.44
N GLN A 187 -17.39 17.24 4.41
CA GLN A 187 -18.55 17.23 5.30
C GLN A 187 -18.16 16.98 6.77
N THR A 188 -17.14 16.15 7.03
CA THR A 188 -16.83 15.68 8.39
C THR A 188 -15.63 16.36 9.03
N LEU A 189 -14.61 16.72 8.23
CA LEU A 189 -13.35 17.27 8.73
C LEU A 189 -13.17 18.78 8.44
N ARG A 190 -14.18 19.47 7.89
CA ARG A 190 -14.11 20.90 7.67
C ARG A 190 -13.92 21.63 9.01
N GLY A 191 -12.85 22.46 9.08
CA GLY A 191 -12.50 23.20 10.28
C GLY A 191 -11.72 22.40 11.34
N ARG A 192 -11.35 21.13 11.05
CA ARG A 192 -10.55 20.27 11.95
C ARG A 192 -9.09 20.18 11.53
N GLU A 193 -8.55 21.27 11.01
CA GLU A 193 -7.16 21.30 10.55
C GLU A 193 -6.18 21.24 11.73
N THR A 194 -5.07 20.53 11.54
CA THR A 194 -3.95 20.51 12.47
C THR A 194 -3.18 21.83 12.41
N ARG A 195 -2.50 22.19 13.51
CA ARG A 195 -1.65 23.38 13.52
C ARG A 195 -0.50 23.23 12.54
N THR A 196 -0.31 24.24 11.72
CA THR A 196 0.80 24.28 10.76
C THR A 196 2.02 24.96 11.37
N GLU A 197 3.20 24.39 11.10
CA GLU A 197 4.49 24.95 11.48
C GLU A 197 5.33 25.17 10.22
N ARG A 198 5.92 26.36 10.09
CA ARG A 198 6.87 26.64 9.01
C ARG A 198 8.24 26.07 9.37
N ARG A 199 8.45 24.78 9.10
CA ARG A 199 9.79 24.19 9.19
C ARG A 199 10.53 24.30 7.86
N ARG A 200 11.84 24.53 7.90
CA ARG A 200 12.69 24.45 6.71
C ARG A 200 12.70 23.02 6.21
N ILE A 201 12.74 22.84 4.90
CA ILE A 201 12.91 21.51 4.32
C ILE A 201 14.37 21.09 4.47
N ASP A 202 14.61 19.90 4.92
CA ASP A 202 15.92 19.27 4.84
C ASP A 202 16.14 18.80 3.39
N ALA A 203 16.79 19.65 2.61
CA ALA A 203 17.04 19.35 1.19
C ALA A 203 18.06 18.21 1.00
N VAL A 204 19.00 18.06 1.95
CA VAL A 204 20.02 16.99 1.88
C VAL A 204 19.40 15.64 2.20
N GLY A 205 18.67 15.54 3.33
CA GLY A 205 17.94 14.33 3.68
C GLY A 205 16.94 13.93 2.60
N LEU A 206 16.21 14.90 2.02
CA LEU A 206 15.32 14.65 0.89
C LEU A 206 16.05 14.09 -0.33
N ALA A 207 17.18 14.69 -0.74
CA ALA A 207 17.95 14.21 -1.87
C ALA A 207 18.49 12.79 -1.63
N LEU A 208 19.03 12.51 -0.44
CA LEU A 208 19.52 11.20 -0.05
C LEU A 208 18.39 10.16 -0.03
N LEU A 209 17.21 10.53 0.46
CA LEU A 209 16.03 9.67 0.49
C LEU A 209 15.56 9.34 -0.94
N VAL A 210 15.45 10.35 -1.81
CA VAL A 210 15.03 10.16 -3.22
C VAL A 210 16.01 9.25 -3.95
N ILE A 211 17.31 9.51 -3.81
CA ILE A 211 18.37 8.73 -4.48
C ILE A 211 18.40 7.32 -3.88
N GLY A 212 18.43 7.18 -2.56
CA GLY A 212 18.59 5.90 -1.89
C GLY A 212 17.38 4.97 -2.09
N ILE A 213 16.18 5.44 -1.77
CA ILE A 213 14.95 4.65 -1.93
C ILE A 213 14.61 4.44 -3.39
N GLY A 214 14.79 5.47 -4.24
CA GLY A 214 14.54 5.36 -5.68
C GLY A 214 15.45 4.31 -6.34
N SER A 215 16.75 4.36 -6.07
CA SER A 215 17.70 3.36 -6.61
C SER A 215 17.43 1.96 -6.08
N LEU A 216 17.08 1.83 -4.78
CA LEU A 216 16.73 0.54 -4.18
C LEU A 216 15.47 -0.06 -4.83
N GLN A 217 14.43 0.75 -5.01
CA GLN A 217 13.18 0.29 -5.61
C GLN A 217 13.38 -0.15 -7.06
N ILE A 218 14.08 0.66 -7.88
CA ILE A 218 14.36 0.32 -9.28
C ILE A 218 15.22 -0.97 -9.36
N MET A 219 16.21 -1.10 -8.48
CA MET A 219 17.07 -2.29 -8.42
C MET A 219 16.27 -3.55 -8.10
N LEU A 220 15.34 -3.47 -7.13
CA LEU A 220 14.49 -4.61 -6.75
C LEU A 220 13.49 -4.96 -7.85
N ASP A 221 12.85 -3.97 -8.48
CA ASP A 221 11.85 -4.19 -9.52
C ASP A 221 12.45 -4.76 -10.81
N ARG A 222 13.64 -4.28 -11.22
CA ARG A 222 14.28 -4.69 -12.47
C ARG A 222 15.30 -5.81 -12.31
N GLY A 223 15.61 -6.20 -11.05
CA GLY A 223 16.64 -7.19 -10.76
C GLY A 223 16.45 -8.50 -11.52
N LYS A 224 15.22 -9.04 -11.55
CA LYS A 224 14.90 -10.28 -12.26
C LYS A 224 15.06 -10.15 -13.78
N GLU A 225 14.66 -9.02 -14.36
CA GLU A 225 14.74 -8.79 -15.82
C GLU A 225 16.18 -8.63 -16.32
N LEU A 226 17.06 -8.12 -15.47
CA LEU A 226 18.46 -7.83 -15.79
C LEU A 226 19.45 -8.85 -15.20
N ASP A 227 18.98 -10.04 -14.83
CA ASP A 227 19.80 -11.10 -14.22
C ASP A 227 20.61 -10.66 -13.01
N TRP A 228 20.00 -9.80 -12.19
CA TRP A 228 20.55 -9.33 -10.91
C TRP A 228 21.98 -8.76 -11.06
N PHE A 229 22.90 -9.24 -10.22
CA PHE A 229 24.30 -8.77 -10.17
C PHE A 229 25.16 -9.15 -11.40
N SER A 230 24.58 -9.79 -12.40
CA SER A 230 25.23 -9.96 -13.71
C SER A 230 25.15 -8.66 -14.54
N SER A 231 24.21 -7.78 -14.22
CA SER A 231 24.02 -6.49 -14.89
C SER A 231 24.80 -5.37 -14.18
N GLN A 232 25.58 -4.61 -14.96
CA GLN A 232 26.27 -3.42 -14.46
C GLN A 232 25.29 -2.35 -13.93
N GLU A 233 24.12 -2.21 -14.55
CA GLU A 233 23.07 -1.30 -14.09
C GLU A 233 22.61 -1.64 -12.67
N ILE A 234 22.34 -2.91 -12.37
CA ILE A 234 21.91 -3.36 -11.05
C ILE A 234 23.02 -3.18 -10.01
N ILE A 235 24.29 -3.44 -10.37
CA ILE A 235 25.42 -3.19 -9.48
C ILE A 235 25.52 -1.71 -9.11
N ILE A 236 25.44 -0.82 -10.10
CA ILE A 236 25.49 0.64 -9.88
C ILE A 236 24.32 1.08 -8.98
N LEU A 237 23.10 0.66 -9.28
CA LEU A 237 21.91 0.99 -8.49
C LEU A 237 22.05 0.49 -7.05
N THR A 238 22.60 -0.71 -6.85
CA THR A 238 22.84 -1.27 -5.51
C THR A 238 23.85 -0.43 -4.73
N VAL A 239 24.99 -0.09 -5.34
CA VAL A 239 26.02 0.73 -4.71
C VAL A 239 25.47 2.12 -4.35
N VAL A 240 24.76 2.76 -5.29
CA VAL A 240 24.14 4.06 -5.08
C VAL A 240 23.10 3.99 -3.95
N ALA A 241 22.24 2.97 -3.94
CA ALA A 241 21.25 2.78 -2.90
C ALA A 241 21.89 2.60 -1.52
N VAL A 242 22.87 1.71 -1.39
CA VAL A 242 23.57 1.45 -0.12
C VAL A 242 24.28 2.69 0.38
N VAL A 243 25.06 3.35 -0.48
CA VAL A 243 25.79 4.59 -0.10
C VAL A 243 24.82 5.69 0.31
N ALA A 244 23.78 5.96 -0.49
CA ALA A 244 22.82 7.01 -0.19
C ALA A 244 22.02 6.72 1.10
N ILE A 245 21.61 5.46 1.33
CA ILE A 245 20.90 5.08 2.57
C ILE A 245 21.82 5.17 3.79
N CYS A 246 23.10 4.75 3.69
CA CYS A 246 24.04 4.91 4.79
C CYS A 246 24.26 6.40 5.13
N PHE A 247 24.44 7.25 4.13
CA PHE A 247 24.55 8.70 4.35
C PHE A 247 23.25 9.29 4.91
N LEU A 248 22.07 8.84 4.42
CA LEU A 248 20.77 9.26 4.95
C LEU A 248 20.67 8.94 6.45
N ILE A 249 21.01 7.71 6.86
CA ILE A 249 20.95 7.33 8.28
C ILE A 249 21.85 8.22 9.13
N VAL A 250 23.08 8.48 8.69
CA VAL A 250 24.01 9.35 9.43
C VAL A 250 23.46 10.79 9.48
N TRP A 251 22.94 11.29 8.36
CA TRP A 251 22.37 12.63 8.27
C TRP A 251 21.18 12.81 9.20
N GLU A 252 20.18 11.92 9.12
CA GLU A 252 18.96 11.97 9.95
C GLU A 252 19.23 11.80 11.46
N LEU A 253 20.35 11.17 11.83
CA LEU A 253 20.78 11.06 13.23
C LEU A 253 21.52 12.31 13.74
N THR A 254 22.00 13.18 12.85
CA THR A 254 22.83 14.35 13.17
C THR A 254 22.12 15.68 12.91
N ASP A 255 21.07 15.71 12.07
CA ASP A 255 20.31 16.93 11.80
C ASP A 255 19.30 17.22 12.92
N ASP A 256 19.15 18.53 13.24
CA ASP A 256 18.19 19.02 14.23
C ASP A 256 16.72 18.93 13.76
N ASN A 257 16.48 18.86 12.46
CA ASN A 257 15.15 18.82 11.86
C ASN A 257 14.99 17.69 10.83
N PRO A 258 15.22 16.44 11.22
CA PRO A 258 15.21 15.31 10.31
C PRO A 258 13.84 15.11 9.61
N ILE A 259 13.86 14.61 8.37
CA ILE A 259 12.63 14.21 7.66
C ILE A 259 12.06 12.96 8.32
N VAL A 260 12.94 12.01 8.66
CA VAL A 260 12.59 10.75 9.32
C VAL A 260 13.21 10.72 10.71
N ASP A 261 12.42 10.82 11.75
CA ASP A 261 12.91 10.75 13.14
C ASP A 261 13.34 9.33 13.51
N LEU A 262 14.61 9.02 13.26
CA LEU A 262 15.21 7.72 13.60
C LEU A 262 15.38 7.51 15.11
N SER A 263 15.19 8.54 15.96
CA SER A 263 15.27 8.41 17.41
C SER A 263 14.17 7.47 17.98
N LEU A 264 13.06 7.29 17.26
CA LEU A 264 12.00 6.37 17.61
C LEU A 264 12.48 4.92 17.73
N PHE A 265 13.50 4.54 16.93
CA PHE A 265 14.10 3.20 16.98
C PHE A 265 14.93 2.94 18.25
N LYS A 266 15.19 3.93 19.08
CA LYS A 266 15.74 3.73 20.43
C LYS A 266 14.77 3.01 21.35
N SER A 267 13.44 3.08 21.06
CA SER A 267 12.42 2.32 21.79
C SER A 267 12.38 0.88 21.29
N ARG A 268 12.72 -0.08 22.17
CA ARG A 268 12.70 -1.51 21.85
C ARG A 268 11.33 -1.97 21.32
N ASN A 269 10.23 -1.49 21.91
CA ASN A 269 8.89 -1.90 21.48
C ASN A 269 8.57 -1.39 20.08
N PHE A 270 8.99 -0.15 19.76
CA PHE A 270 8.81 0.42 18.44
C PHE A 270 9.61 -0.36 17.38
N THR A 271 10.90 -0.62 17.65
CA THR A 271 11.77 -1.35 16.72
C THR A 271 11.25 -2.76 16.43
N ILE A 272 10.90 -3.52 17.49
CA ILE A 272 10.34 -4.87 17.33
C ILE A 272 9.02 -4.81 16.58
N GLY A 273 8.14 -3.85 16.90
CA GLY A 273 6.87 -3.66 16.20
C GLY A 273 7.07 -3.39 14.70
N CYS A 274 7.98 -2.49 14.34
CA CYS A 274 8.31 -2.21 12.94
C CYS A 274 8.86 -3.44 12.22
N LEU A 275 9.76 -4.20 12.84
CA LEU A 275 10.30 -5.43 12.25
C LEU A 275 9.21 -6.48 12.03
N CYS A 276 8.37 -6.73 13.05
CA CYS A 276 7.28 -7.70 12.94
C CYS A 276 6.30 -7.31 11.82
N ILE A 277 5.88 -6.04 11.79
CA ILE A 277 4.91 -5.57 10.78
C ILE A 277 5.51 -5.63 9.37
N SER A 278 6.79 -5.26 9.21
CA SER A 278 7.49 -5.32 7.92
C SER A 278 7.58 -6.77 7.40
N LEU A 279 7.95 -7.72 8.26
CA LEU A 279 8.02 -9.13 7.91
C LEU A 279 6.63 -9.71 7.58
N ALA A 280 5.61 -9.36 8.37
CA ALA A 280 4.23 -9.82 8.13
C ALA A 280 3.69 -9.30 6.79
N TYR A 281 3.91 -8.01 6.47
CA TYR A 281 3.53 -7.44 5.18
C TYR A 281 4.33 -8.04 4.01
N MET A 282 5.62 -8.30 4.19
CA MET A 282 6.44 -8.98 3.17
C MET A 282 5.86 -10.36 2.83
N LEU A 283 5.49 -11.16 3.85
CA LEU A 283 4.87 -12.47 3.65
C LEU A 283 3.48 -12.36 3.01
N TYR A 284 2.68 -11.37 3.41
CA TYR A 284 1.34 -11.14 2.90
C TYR A 284 1.35 -10.70 1.43
N PHE A 285 2.06 -9.61 1.12
CA PHE A 285 2.11 -9.07 -0.25
C PHE A 285 2.86 -10.01 -1.20
N GLY A 286 3.93 -10.67 -0.73
CA GLY A 286 4.60 -11.70 -1.52
C GLY A 286 3.65 -12.81 -1.94
N ALA A 287 2.81 -13.31 -1.03
CA ALA A 287 1.83 -14.33 -1.36
C ALA A 287 0.74 -13.83 -2.32
N ILE A 288 0.24 -12.60 -2.14
CA ILE A 288 -0.80 -12.00 -3.00
C ILE A 288 -0.31 -11.78 -4.43
N VAL A 289 0.96 -11.45 -4.61
CA VAL A 289 1.54 -11.21 -5.95
C VAL A 289 1.95 -12.52 -6.62
N LEU A 290 2.68 -13.37 -5.89
CA LEU A 290 3.28 -14.57 -6.48
C LEU A 290 2.26 -15.68 -6.78
N LEU A 291 1.21 -15.84 -5.94
CA LEU A 291 0.26 -16.91 -6.14
C LEU A 291 -0.57 -16.76 -7.42
N PRO A 292 -1.20 -15.59 -7.72
CA PRO A 292 -1.90 -15.42 -8.99
C PRO A 292 -1.00 -15.57 -10.21
N GLN A 293 0.26 -15.12 -10.14
CA GLN A 293 1.22 -15.32 -11.23
C GLN A 293 1.50 -16.81 -11.44
N LEU A 294 1.80 -17.54 -10.36
CA LEU A 294 2.01 -18.98 -10.43
C LEU A 294 0.82 -19.71 -11.05
N LEU A 295 -0.41 -19.37 -10.63
CA LEU A 295 -1.63 -19.98 -11.12
C LEU A 295 -1.86 -19.69 -12.61
N GLN A 296 -1.52 -18.50 -13.08
CA GLN A 296 -1.66 -18.11 -14.49
C GLN A 296 -0.55 -18.70 -15.36
N GLU A 297 0.72 -18.57 -14.96
CA GLU A 297 1.87 -18.95 -15.77
C GLU A 297 2.12 -20.47 -15.81
N VAL A 298 1.90 -21.16 -14.68
CA VAL A 298 2.22 -22.59 -14.54
C VAL A 298 0.99 -23.46 -14.68
N TYR A 299 -0.14 -23.04 -14.08
CA TYR A 299 -1.35 -23.87 -14.06
C TYR A 299 -2.40 -23.46 -15.11
N GLY A 300 -2.14 -22.42 -15.90
CA GLY A 300 -3.02 -21.98 -17.00
C GLY A 300 -4.37 -21.40 -16.56
N TYR A 301 -4.48 -20.92 -15.31
CA TYR A 301 -5.70 -20.26 -14.84
C TYR A 301 -5.88 -18.91 -15.55
N THR A 302 -7.13 -18.54 -15.80
CA THR A 302 -7.43 -17.16 -16.21
C THR A 302 -7.17 -16.20 -15.06
N ALA A 303 -6.94 -14.91 -15.35
CA ALA A 303 -6.73 -13.88 -14.33
C ALA A 303 -7.86 -13.85 -13.30
N THR A 304 -9.11 -14.00 -13.76
CA THR A 304 -10.30 -14.07 -12.89
C THR A 304 -10.24 -15.26 -11.93
N TRP A 305 -9.94 -16.46 -12.42
CA TRP A 305 -9.86 -17.66 -11.57
C TRP A 305 -8.70 -17.64 -10.59
N ALA A 306 -7.55 -17.09 -11.01
CA ALA A 306 -6.39 -16.89 -10.14
C ALA A 306 -6.70 -15.90 -9.00
N GLY A 307 -7.43 -14.82 -9.31
CA GLY A 307 -7.93 -13.86 -8.31
C GLY A 307 -8.91 -14.51 -7.33
N LEU A 308 -9.87 -15.31 -7.82
CA LEU A 308 -10.84 -16.03 -6.99
C LEU A 308 -10.17 -17.05 -6.07
N ALA A 309 -9.13 -17.75 -6.54
CA ALA A 309 -8.35 -18.68 -5.71
C ALA A 309 -7.59 -17.98 -4.59
N SER A 310 -7.20 -16.72 -4.79
CA SER A 310 -6.53 -15.89 -3.79
C SER A 310 -7.49 -15.21 -2.79
N ALA A 311 -8.75 -15.02 -3.17
CA ALA A 311 -9.75 -14.29 -2.39
C ALA A 311 -10.03 -14.82 -0.97
N PRO A 312 -9.98 -16.14 -0.68
CA PRO A 312 -10.27 -16.68 0.65
C PRO A 312 -9.39 -16.13 1.78
N VAL A 313 -8.21 -15.58 1.47
CA VAL A 313 -7.33 -14.92 2.47
C VAL A 313 -7.99 -13.72 3.16
N GLY A 314 -8.94 -13.06 2.49
CA GLY A 314 -9.67 -11.91 3.04
C GLY A 314 -10.85 -12.26 3.94
N ILE A 315 -11.36 -13.48 3.90
CA ILE A 315 -12.58 -13.85 4.63
C ILE A 315 -12.38 -13.76 6.14
N ILE A 316 -11.33 -14.38 6.64
CA ILE A 316 -11.05 -14.39 8.09
C ILE A 316 -10.74 -13.00 8.65
N PRO A 317 -9.89 -12.17 8.03
CA PRO A 317 -9.65 -10.81 8.51
C PRO A 317 -10.90 -9.94 8.58
N VAL A 318 -11.79 -10.04 7.61
CA VAL A 318 -13.05 -9.27 7.61
C VAL A 318 -13.91 -9.61 8.84
N ILE A 319 -13.92 -10.85 9.29
CA ILE A 319 -14.70 -11.31 10.43
C ILE A 319 -13.92 -11.07 11.75
N LEU A 320 -12.66 -11.44 11.78
CA LEU A 320 -11.88 -11.54 13.01
C LEU A 320 -11.24 -10.21 13.44
N SER A 321 -10.82 -9.34 12.51
CA SER A 321 -10.15 -8.08 12.86
C SER A 321 -11.03 -7.13 13.70
N PRO A 322 -12.34 -6.94 13.42
CA PRO A 322 -13.19 -6.13 14.30
C PRO A 322 -13.35 -6.72 15.70
N ILE A 323 -13.36 -8.06 15.81
CA ILE A 323 -13.45 -8.76 17.08
C ILE A 323 -12.16 -8.54 17.89
N ILE A 324 -11.00 -8.75 17.26
CA ILE A 324 -9.69 -8.49 17.87
C ILE A 324 -9.59 -7.02 18.29
N GLY A 325 -9.97 -6.08 17.42
CA GLY A 325 -9.95 -4.64 17.71
C GLY A 325 -10.83 -4.27 18.92
N ARG A 326 -12.00 -4.91 19.06
CA ARG A 326 -12.89 -4.70 20.21
C ARG A 326 -12.29 -5.20 21.52
N PHE A 327 -11.58 -6.32 21.50
CA PHE A 327 -10.98 -6.94 22.68
C PHE A 327 -9.48 -6.65 22.83
N ALA A 328 -8.90 -5.79 22.00
CA ALA A 328 -7.47 -5.48 21.97
C ALA A 328 -6.89 -5.10 23.35
N HIS A 329 -7.69 -4.40 24.19
CA HIS A 329 -7.27 -4.01 25.55
C HIS A 329 -7.17 -5.19 26.54
N LYS A 330 -7.75 -6.36 26.21
CA LYS A 330 -7.71 -7.59 27.02
C LYS A 330 -6.74 -8.62 26.46
N LEU A 331 -6.29 -8.44 25.23
CA LEU A 331 -5.44 -9.40 24.53
C LEU A 331 -3.96 -9.02 24.66
N ASP A 332 -3.12 -10.03 24.82
CA ASP A 332 -1.67 -9.85 24.76
C ASP A 332 -1.24 -9.80 23.29
N MET A 333 -0.84 -8.62 22.82
CA MET A 333 -0.40 -8.40 21.44
C MET A 333 0.77 -9.30 21.05
N ARG A 334 1.65 -9.66 22.00
CA ARG A 334 2.79 -10.54 21.71
C ARG A 334 2.31 -11.93 21.30
N ARG A 335 1.30 -12.46 21.98
CA ARG A 335 0.70 -13.77 21.67
C ARG A 335 -0.01 -13.75 20.33
N LEU A 336 -0.71 -12.66 20.00
CA LEU A 336 -1.36 -12.49 18.69
C LEU A 336 -0.36 -12.49 17.55
N VAL A 337 0.71 -11.69 17.66
CA VAL A 337 1.76 -11.63 16.63
C VAL A 337 2.48 -12.98 16.50
N THR A 338 2.77 -13.66 17.63
CA THR A 338 3.36 -15.01 17.59
C THR A 338 2.45 -16.00 16.88
N PHE A 339 1.14 -15.99 17.20
CA PHE A 339 0.14 -16.82 16.53
C PHE A 339 0.08 -16.52 15.02
N SER A 340 0.12 -15.26 14.62
CA SER A 340 0.16 -14.84 13.21
C SER A 340 1.34 -15.50 12.47
N PHE A 341 2.56 -15.40 13.00
CA PHE A 341 3.73 -16.00 12.35
C PHE A 341 3.70 -17.54 12.32
N ILE A 342 3.14 -18.17 13.35
CA ILE A 342 2.91 -19.62 13.34
C ILE A 342 1.94 -20.00 12.21
N MET A 343 0.85 -19.24 12.05
CA MET A 343 -0.14 -19.51 10.99
C MET A 343 0.44 -19.26 9.59
N TYR A 344 1.32 -18.25 9.41
CA TYR A 344 2.08 -18.08 8.17
C TYR A 344 2.97 -19.29 7.89
N ALA A 345 3.73 -19.77 8.90
CA ALA A 345 4.58 -20.94 8.74
C ALA A 345 3.78 -22.19 8.37
N VAL A 346 2.66 -22.44 9.03
CA VAL A 346 1.73 -23.55 8.70
C VAL A 346 1.22 -23.43 7.29
N CYS A 347 0.78 -22.24 6.87
CA CYS A 347 0.25 -22.01 5.53
C CYS A 347 1.32 -22.27 4.44
N PHE A 348 2.53 -21.71 4.59
CA PHE A 348 3.58 -21.88 3.60
C PHE A 348 4.11 -23.31 3.56
N TYR A 349 4.20 -23.97 4.71
CA TYR A 349 4.53 -25.40 4.78
C TYR A 349 3.49 -26.24 4.06
N TRP A 350 2.19 -25.98 4.29
CA TRP A 350 1.12 -26.68 3.58
C TRP A 350 1.25 -26.49 2.06
N ARG A 351 1.42 -25.26 1.57
CA ARG A 351 1.63 -24.99 0.14
C ARG A 351 2.81 -25.77 -0.43
N ALA A 352 3.91 -25.85 0.28
CA ALA A 352 5.10 -26.58 -0.16
C ALA A 352 4.84 -28.07 -0.41
N TYR A 353 3.84 -28.66 0.26
CA TYR A 353 3.48 -30.07 0.09
C TYR A 353 2.28 -30.31 -0.84
N THR A 354 1.44 -29.32 -1.05
CA THR A 354 0.19 -29.51 -1.84
C THR A 354 0.23 -28.89 -3.22
N PHE A 355 1.20 -28.03 -3.50
CA PHE A 355 1.33 -27.41 -4.82
C PHE A 355 2.06 -28.34 -5.77
N GLU A 356 1.30 -29.20 -6.45
CA GLU A 356 1.76 -30.16 -7.44
C GLU A 356 1.17 -29.84 -8.82
N PRO A 357 1.82 -30.28 -9.92
CA PRO A 357 1.25 -30.15 -11.26
C PRO A 357 -0.14 -30.82 -11.33
N GLY A 358 -1.15 -30.05 -11.74
CA GLY A 358 -2.54 -30.56 -11.84
C GLY A 358 -3.38 -30.37 -10.56
N MET A 359 -2.91 -29.61 -9.56
CA MET A 359 -3.71 -29.31 -8.37
C MET A 359 -5.05 -28.66 -8.74
N ASP A 360 -6.09 -29.00 -7.98
CA ASP A 360 -7.42 -28.45 -8.13
C ASP A 360 -7.53 -27.06 -7.48
N PHE A 361 -8.65 -26.39 -7.74
CA PHE A 361 -8.97 -25.08 -7.15
C PHE A 361 -8.95 -25.12 -5.60
N GLY A 362 -9.44 -26.21 -5.01
CA GLY A 362 -9.47 -26.38 -3.55
C GLY A 362 -8.08 -26.42 -2.94
N ALA A 363 -7.13 -27.10 -3.58
CA ALA A 363 -5.75 -27.19 -3.11
C ALA A 363 -5.06 -25.82 -3.07
N SER A 364 -5.41 -24.90 -3.97
CA SER A 364 -4.91 -23.52 -3.96
C SER A 364 -5.66 -22.61 -2.98
N ALA A 365 -6.98 -22.77 -2.82
CA ALA A 365 -7.85 -21.88 -2.05
C ALA A 365 -7.79 -22.14 -0.53
N TRP A 366 -7.70 -23.40 -0.07
CA TRP A 366 -7.67 -23.72 1.35
C TRP A 366 -6.47 -23.14 2.12
N PRO A 367 -5.23 -23.20 1.62
CA PRO A 367 -4.11 -22.52 2.27
C PRO A 367 -4.31 -21.01 2.41
N GLN A 368 -5.02 -20.37 1.46
CA GLN A 368 -5.35 -18.94 1.53
C GLN A 368 -6.30 -18.65 2.70
N PHE A 369 -7.31 -19.49 2.88
CA PHE A 369 -8.23 -19.35 4.01
C PHE A 369 -7.49 -19.46 5.35
N ILE A 370 -6.56 -20.41 5.49
CA ILE A 370 -5.71 -20.56 6.69
C ILE A 370 -4.79 -19.33 6.86
N GLN A 371 -4.22 -18.81 5.77
CA GLN A 371 -3.42 -17.58 5.83
C GLN A 371 -4.23 -16.39 6.36
N GLY A 372 -5.55 -16.37 6.14
CA GLY A 372 -6.44 -15.36 6.67
C GLY A 372 -6.39 -15.21 8.20
N PHE A 373 -6.14 -16.30 8.95
CA PHE A 373 -5.94 -16.23 10.40
C PHE A 373 -4.64 -15.47 10.75
N ALA A 374 -3.57 -15.71 9.99
CA ALA A 374 -2.31 -15.00 10.17
C ALA A 374 -2.52 -13.50 9.94
N VAL A 375 -3.18 -13.15 8.82
CA VAL A 375 -3.42 -11.77 8.39
C VAL A 375 -4.33 -11.02 9.37
N ALA A 376 -5.29 -11.68 10.00
CA ALA A 376 -6.19 -11.05 10.97
C ALA A 376 -5.51 -10.67 12.29
N CYS A 377 -4.35 -11.26 12.61
CA CYS A 377 -3.68 -11.14 13.90
C CYS A 377 -2.44 -10.24 13.91
N PHE A 378 -2.03 -9.67 12.75
CA PHE A 378 -0.94 -8.69 12.69
C PHE A 378 -1.37 -7.27 12.23
#